data_eccf048ff8b093fb3aefb5029fd472e7
#
_entry.id   eccf048ff8b093fb3aefb5029fd472e7
#
_cell.length_a   1.000
_cell.length_b   1.000
_cell.length_c   1.000
_cell.angle_alpha   90.00
_cell.angle_beta   90.00
_cell.angle_gamma   90.00
#
_symmetry.space_group_name_H-M   'P 1'
#
loop_
_entity.id
_entity.type
_entity.pdbx_description
1 polymer ?
#
loop_
_entity_poly.entity_id
_entity_poly.type
_entity_poly.pdbx_seq_one_letter_code
_entity_poly.pdbx_strand_id
1 'polypeptide(L)'
;MRILVVDDEPDIREFVQYNLVKEGYEVACATNGREAVACAVEFRPHLILLDMMMPEMDGREACRLLRANPITSKMMIIFLSAVCEEESLVECYEAGADDYITKPVGMKVLCSRIGAICKRIESGEREVFPKSARLVEERHAFISDNGEEVRLAVKEFEILRLLFSESRVFTREEIFDAVWGADVVVGSRTLDVHIRHLRTKIGDNHISTYKGVGFSYQD
;
A
#
# COMPACT_ATOMS: atom_id res chain seq x y z
N MET A 1 12.94 -2.11 -11.88
CA MET A 1 11.57 -2.03 -11.27
C MET A 1 10.55 -1.74 -12.33
N ARG A 2 9.38 -2.39 -12.29
CA ARG A 2 8.25 -2.17 -13.20
C ARG A 2 7.15 -1.39 -12.50
N ILE A 3 6.67 -0.33 -13.14
CA ILE A 3 5.63 0.57 -12.63
C ILE A 3 4.50 0.64 -13.63
N LEU A 4 3.26 0.48 -13.19
CA LEU A 4 2.07 0.71 -14.00
C LEU A 4 1.48 2.07 -13.61
N VAL A 5 1.32 2.95 -14.60
CA VAL A 5 0.69 4.27 -14.45
C VAL A 5 -0.72 4.20 -15.04
N VAL A 6 -1.71 4.50 -14.22
CA VAL A 6 -3.12 4.43 -14.61
C VAL A 6 -3.77 5.80 -14.37
N ASP A 7 -4.14 6.45 -15.44
CA ASP A 7 -4.75 7.79 -15.41
C ASP A 7 -5.49 7.99 -16.75
N ASP A 8 -6.68 8.53 -16.75
CA ASP A 8 -7.44 8.74 -17.98
C ASP A 8 -6.96 9.99 -18.74
N GLU A 9 -6.33 10.94 -18.04
CA GLU A 9 -5.77 12.14 -18.64
C GLU A 9 -4.45 11.83 -19.38
N PRO A 10 -4.40 11.93 -20.73
CA PRO A 10 -3.20 11.56 -21.49
C PRO A 10 -1.97 12.39 -21.12
N ASP A 11 -2.16 13.69 -20.89
CA ASP A 11 -1.06 14.61 -20.55
C ASP A 11 -0.40 14.24 -19.20
N ILE A 12 -1.20 13.88 -18.19
CA ILE A 12 -0.70 13.45 -16.89
C ILE A 12 0.02 12.12 -17.03
N ARG A 13 -0.58 11.16 -17.72
CA ARG A 13 -0.04 9.83 -17.92
C ARG A 13 1.30 9.88 -18.67
N GLU A 14 1.39 10.63 -19.78
CA GLU A 14 2.63 10.80 -20.55
C GLU A 14 3.70 11.52 -19.73
N PHE A 15 3.33 12.55 -18.97
CA PHE A 15 4.26 13.30 -18.15
C PHE A 15 4.85 12.44 -17.02
N VAL A 16 4.02 11.65 -16.33
CA VAL A 16 4.47 10.74 -15.28
C VAL A 16 5.34 9.63 -15.87
N GLN A 17 4.90 9.01 -16.98
CA GLN A 17 5.65 7.99 -17.69
C GLN A 17 7.03 8.48 -18.09
N TYR A 18 7.12 9.64 -18.77
CA TYR A 18 8.38 10.22 -19.21
C TYR A 18 9.40 10.37 -18.08
N ASN A 19 8.96 10.91 -16.93
CA ASN A 19 9.84 11.14 -15.80
C ASN A 19 10.28 9.83 -15.13
N LEU A 20 9.39 8.85 -14.99
CA LEU A 20 9.73 7.56 -14.41
C LEU A 20 10.68 6.75 -15.31
N VAL A 21 10.49 6.78 -16.64
CA VAL A 21 11.42 6.16 -17.59
C VAL A 21 12.80 6.81 -17.50
N LYS A 22 12.85 8.15 -17.33
CA LYS A 22 14.12 8.87 -17.15
C LYS A 22 14.86 8.48 -15.87
N GLU A 23 14.13 8.12 -14.81
CA GLU A 23 14.70 7.57 -13.55
C GLU A 23 15.10 6.09 -13.67
N GLY A 24 14.92 5.47 -14.85
CA GLY A 24 15.34 4.09 -15.13
C GLY A 24 14.31 3.01 -14.81
N TYR A 25 13.05 3.38 -14.60
CA TYR A 25 11.96 2.43 -14.43
C TYR A 25 11.42 1.92 -15.76
N GLU A 26 10.97 0.67 -15.78
CA GLU A 26 10.17 0.11 -16.86
C GLU A 26 8.70 0.46 -16.59
N VAL A 27 8.06 1.19 -17.50
CA VAL A 27 6.74 1.77 -17.27
C VAL A 27 5.74 1.30 -18.32
N ALA A 28 4.63 0.72 -17.85
CA ALA A 28 3.43 0.50 -18.65
C ALA A 28 2.35 1.52 -18.25
N CYS A 29 1.41 1.75 -19.17
CA CYS A 29 0.30 2.68 -18.97
C CYS A 29 -1.04 2.03 -19.22
N ALA A 30 -2.08 2.49 -18.51
CA ALA A 30 -3.47 2.16 -18.74
C ALA A 30 -4.33 3.42 -18.60
N THR A 31 -5.49 3.44 -19.26
CA THR A 31 -6.37 4.62 -19.35
C THR A 31 -7.60 4.55 -18.44
N ASN A 32 -7.87 3.40 -17.88
CA ASN A 32 -9.00 3.13 -16.98
C ASN A 32 -8.72 1.90 -16.11
N GLY A 33 -9.59 1.65 -15.14
CA GLY A 33 -9.43 0.53 -14.20
C GLY A 33 -9.48 -0.85 -14.86
N ARG A 34 -10.25 -1.03 -15.95
CA ARG A 34 -10.35 -2.30 -16.66
C ARG A 34 -9.03 -2.67 -17.34
N GLU A 35 -8.45 -1.71 -18.03
CA GLU A 35 -7.12 -1.86 -18.64
C GLU A 35 -6.04 -2.08 -17.58
N ALA A 36 -6.14 -1.37 -16.44
CA ALA A 36 -5.21 -1.52 -15.33
C ALA A 36 -5.17 -2.95 -14.80
N VAL A 37 -6.34 -3.57 -14.56
CA VAL A 37 -6.43 -4.95 -14.07
C VAL A 37 -5.84 -5.94 -15.08
N ALA A 38 -6.15 -5.79 -16.37
CA ALA A 38 -5.61 -6.65 -17.42
C ALA A 38 -4.08 -6.49 -17.55
N CYS A 39 -3.60 -5.24 -17.61
CA CYS A 39 -2.18 -4.93 -17.72
C CYS A 39 -1.39 -5.40 -16.49
N ALA A 40 -1.94 -5.28 -15.29
CA ALA A 40 -1.27 -5.72 -14.07
C ALA A 40 -1.00 -7.25 -14.07
N VAL A 41 -1.91 -8.05 -14.59
CA VAL A 41 -1.72 -9.52 -14.71
C VAL A 41 -0.60 -9.87 -15.68
N GLU A 42 -0.53 -9.16 -16.80
CA GLU A 42 0.42 -9.42 -17.90
C GLU A 42 1.81 -8.86 -17.61
N PHE A 43 1.87 -7.56 -17.28
CA PHE A 43 3.09 -6.80 -17.04
C PHE A 43 3.74 -7.11 -15.69
N ARG A 44 2.93 -7.53 -14.70
CA ARG A 44 3.35 -7.82 -13.31
C ARG A 44 4.17 -6.67 -12.71
N PRO A 45 3.60 -5.47 -12.58
CA PRO A 45 4.29 -4.34 -11.98
C PRO A 45 4.58 -4.60 -10.49
N HIS A 46 5.62 -3.96 -9.97
CA HIS A 46 5.92 -3.95 -8.54
C HIS A 46 5.12 -2.84 -7.83
N LEU A 47 4.84 -1.77 -8.58
CA LEU A 47 4.09 -0.60 -8.11
C LEU A 47 3.05 -0.20 -9.15
N ILE A 48 1.85 0.14 -8.70
CA ILE A 48 0.77 0.70 -9.50
C ILE A 48 0.47 2.10 -8.97
N LEU A 49 0.60 3.10 -9.82
CA LEU A 49 0.09 4.46 -9.57
C LEU A 49 -1.29 4.54 -10.19
N LEU A 50 -2.31 4.71 -9.40
CA LEU A 50 -3.70 4.55 -9.81
C LEU A 50 -4.49 5.82 -9.56
N ASP A 51 -5.00 6.43 -10.62
CA ASP A 51 -5.96 7.52 -10.43
C ASP A 51 -7.28 7.00 -9.86
N MET A 52 -7.94 7.81 -9.04
CA MET A 52 -9.19 7.43 -8.39
C MET A 52 -10.38 7.56 -9.33
N MET A 53 -10.45 8.66 -10.08
CA MET A 53 -11.60 9.03 -10.90
C MET A 53 -11.31 8.78 -12.38
N MET A 54 -11.79 7.68 -12.90
CA MET A 54 -11.61 7.29 -14.30
C MET A 54 -12.92 6.78 -14.90
N PRO A 55 -13.11 6.91 -16.22
CA PRO A 55 -14.28 6.35 -16.91
C PRO A 55 -14.26 4.81 -16.91
N GLU A 56 -15.40 4.19 -17.19
CA GLU A 56 -15.66 2.75 -17.29
C GLU A 56 -15.51 1.99 -15.96
N MET A 57 -14.37 2.07 -15.32
CA MET A 57 -14.06 1.45 -14.03
C MET A 57 -13.18 2.42 -13.24
N ASP A 58 -13.66 2.86 -12.10
CA ASP A 58 -12.91 3.75 -11.21
C ASP A 58 -11.73 3.03 -10.53
N GLY A 59 -10.81 3.82 -9.96
CA GLY A 59 -9.61 3.27 -9.33
C GLY A 59 -9.92 2.41 -8.11
N ARG A 60 -11.00 2.69 -7.36
CA ARG A 60 -11.38 1.92 -6.17
C ARG A 60 -11.86 0.53 -6.55
N GLU A 61 -12.69 0.42 -7.58
CA GLU A 61 -13.14 -0.86 -8.11
C GLU A 61 -11.95 -1.66 -8.67
N ALA A 62 -11.08 -1.01 -9.44
CA ALA A 62 -9.85 -1.63 -9.94
C ALA A 62 -8.96 -2.14 -8.80
N CYS A 63 -8.77 -1.34 -7.75
CA CYS A 63 -7.99 -1.72 -6.57
C CYS A 63 -8.55 -2.97 -5.89
N ARG A 64 -9.87 -3.03 -5.66
CA ARG A 64 -10.53 -4.22 -5.08
C ARG A 64 -10.31 -5.48 -5.93
N LEU A 65 -10.43 -5.36 -7.26
CA LEU A 65 -10.20 -6.47 -8.19
C LEU A 65 -8.73 -6.93 -8.18
N LEU A 66 -7.78 -5.98 -8.15
CA LEU A 66 -6.36 -6.27 -8.02
C LEU A 66 -6.04 -7.02 -6.71
N ARG A 67 -6.65 -6.60 -5.60
CA ARG A 67 -6.48 -7.27 -4.29
C ARG A 67 -7.13 -8.64 -4.23
N ALA A 68 -8.25 -8.83 -4.91
CA ALA A 68 -8.94 -10.13 -4.98
C ALA A 68 -8.19 -11.19 -5.83
N ASN A 69 -7.33 -10.75 -6.74
CA ASN A 69 -6.58 -11.65 -7.63
C ASN A 69 -5.25 -12.08 -7.01
N PRO A 70 -4.97 -13.39 -6.83
CA PRO A 70 -3.73 -13.89 -6.24
C PRO A 70 -2.45 -13.43 -6.92
N ILE A 71 -2.48 -13.14 -8.24
CA ILE A 71 -1.32 -12.70 -9.02
C ILE A 71 -0.95 -11.26 -8.68
N THR A 72 -1.96 -10.41 -8.45
CA THR A 72 -1.79 -8.94 -8.30
C THR A 72 -1.96 -8.47 -6.84
N SER A 73 -2.45 -9.32 -5.95
CA SER A 73 -2.79 -8.95 -4.56
C SER A 73 -1.63 -8.39 -3.74
N LYS A 74 -0.38 -8.73 -4.10
CA LYS A 74 0.84 -8.28 -3.42
C LYS A 74 1.52 -7.07 -4.07
N MET A 75 0.98 -6.56 -5.17
CA MET A 75 1.54 -5.38 -5.82
C MET A 75 1.28 -4.15 -4.96
N MET A 76 2.25 -3.25 -4.86
CA MET A 76 2.08 -1.97 -4.20
C MET A 76 1.11 -1.10 -5.00
N ILE A 77 0.06 -0.58 -4.37
CA ILE A 77 -0.93 0.28 -5.01
C ILE A 77 -0.97 1.62 -4.30
N ILE A 78 -0.67 2.68 -5.05
CA ILE A 78 -0.71 4.05 -4.58
C ILE A 78 -1.73 4.84 -5.40
N PHE A 79 -2.71 5.43 -4.73
CA PHE A 79 -3.62 6.34 -5.40
C PHE A 79 -2.97 7.70 -5.67
N LEU A 80 -3.19 8.22 -6.88
CA LEU A 80 -2.92 9.61 -7.23
C LEU A 80 -4.27 10.30 -7.47
N SER A 81 -4.69 11.23 -6.64
CA SER A 81 -6.02 11.85 -6.78
C SER A 81 -6.04 13.33 -6.43
N ALA A 82 -6.88 14.08 -7.14
CA ALA A 82 -7.15 15.48 -6.85
C ALA A 82 -8.10 15.66 -5.65
N VAL A 83 -8.79 14.61 -5.21
CA VAL A 83 -9.75 14.65 -4.11
C VAL A 83 -9.00 14.58 -2.78
N CYS A 84 -9.18 15.61 -1.92
CA CYS A 84 -8.51 15.74 -0.63
C CYS A 84 -9.45 15.50 0.56
N GLU A 85 -10.69 15.05 0.32
CA GLU A 85 -11.67 14.83 1.38
C GLU A 85 -11.34 13.58 2.19
N GLU A 86 -11.55 13.66 3.52
CA GLU A 86 -11.26 12.56 4.43
C GLU A 86 -12.02 11.27 4.07
N GLU A 87 -13.25 11.41 3.61
CA GLU A 87 -14.10 10.28 3.19
C GLU A 87 -13.46 9.52 2.02
N SER A 88 -12.91 10.25 1.06
CA SER A 88 -12.22 9.65 -0.11
C SER A 88 -10.92 8.92 0.27
N LEU A 89 -10.18 9.44 1.25
CA LEU A 89 -9.01 8.77 1.81
C LEU A 89 -9.39 7.43 2.46
N VAL A 90 -10.43 7.42 3.27
CA VAL A 90 -10.94 6.20 3.90
C VAL A 90 -11.34 5.18 2.83
N GLU A 91 -12.09 5.60 1.81
CA GLU A 91 -12.52 4.72 0.71
C GLU A 91 -11.34 4.10 -0.08
N CYS A 92 -10.24 4.86 -0.29
CA CYS A 92 -9.04 4.33 -0.93
C CYS A 92 -8.39 3.21 -0.12
N TYR A 93 -8.23 3.42 1.18
CA TYR A 93 -7.67 2.39 2.06
C TYR A 93 -8.64 1.21 2.24
N GLU A 94 -9.94 1.44 2.29
CA GLU A 94 -10.97 0.38 2.28
C GLU A 94 -10.97 -0.44 1.00
N ALA A 95 -10.58 0.16 -0.13
CA ALA A 95 -10.34 -0.58 -1.37
C ALA A 95 -9.06 -1.43 -1.33
N GLY A 96 -8.17 -1.23 -0.35
CA GLY A 96 -6.93 -1.98 -0.16
C GLY A 96 -5.68 -1.28 -0.69
N ALA A 97 -5.71 0.05 -0.84
CA ALA A 97 -4.52 0.80 -1.20
C ALA A 97 -3.43 0.75 -0.12
N ASP A 98 -2.17 0.83 -0.52
CA ASP A 98 -1.04 0.89 0.40
C ASP A 98 -0.69 2.33 0.78
N ASP A 99 -0.92 3.28 -0.13
CA ASP A 99 -0.67 4.70 0.12
C ASP A 99 -1.54 5.58 -0.80
N TYR A 100 -1.51 6.89 -0.53
CA TYR A 100 -2.27 7.90 -1.24
C TYR A 100 -1.43 9.17 -1.42
N ILE A 101 -1.48 9.75 -2.62
CA ILE A 101 -0.79 11.00 -2.96
C ILE A 101 -1.79 11.97 -3.57
N THR A 102 -1.94 13.16 -2.97
CA THR A 102 -2.81 14.21 -3.50
C THR A 102 -2.18 14.90 -4.70
N LYS A 103 -2.97 15.11 -5.75
CA LYS A 103 -2.66 15.99 -6.87
C LYS A 103 -3.03 17.45 -6.50
N PRO A 104 -2.30 18.51 -6.93
CA PRO A 104 -1.08 18.42 -7.71
C PRO A 104 0.14 18.03 -6.88
N VAL A 105 0.92 17.08 -7.33
CA VAL A 105 2.20 16.71 -6.73
C VAL A 105 3.34 17.12 -7.64
N GLY A 106 4.35 17.77 -7.06
CA GLY A 106 5.55 18.10 -7.80
C GLY A 106 6.29 16.82 -8.23
N MET A 107 6.69 16.74 -9.53
CA MET A 107 7.29 15.53 -10.08
C MET A 107 8.54 15.06 -9.31
N LYS A 108 9.38 15.99 -8.82
CA LYS A 108 10.54 15.66 -7.99
C LYS A 108 10.13 14.95 -6.69
N VAL A 109 9.04 15.40 -6.07
CA VAL A 109 8.51 14.80 -4.84
C VAL A 109 7.95 13.42 -5.15
N LEU A 110 7.18 13.27 -6.23
CA LEU A 110 6.63 11.98 -6.66
C LEU A 110 7.76 10.98 -6.95
N CYS A 111 8.76 11.34 -7.76
CA CYS A 111 9.90 10.48 -8.07
C CYS A 111 10.70 10.11 -6.81
N SER A 112 10.91 11.05 -5.89
CA SER A 112 11.59 10.77 -4.62
C SER A 112 10.83 9.75 -3.76
N ARG A 113 9.49 9.90 -3.64
CA ARG A 113 8.63 8.94 -2.93
C ARG A 113 8.66 7.56 -3.57
N ILE A 114 8.48 7.51 -4.89
CA ILE A 114 8.56 6.25 -5.66
C ILE A 114 9.94 5.61 -5.47
N GLY A 115 11.02 6.37 -5.56
CA GLY A 115 12.38 5.88 -5.36
C GLY A 115 12.61 5.26 -3.97
N ALA A 116 12.09 5.90 -2.92
CA ALA A 116 12.15 5.36 -1.56
C ALA A 116 11.37 4.03 -1.42
N ILE A 117 10.18 3.96 -2.03
CA ILE A 117 9.34 2.75 -2.06
C ILE A 117 10.05 1.63 -2.84
N CYS A 118 10.57 1.95 -4.03
CA CYS A 118 11.26 0.98 -4.87
C CYS A 118 12.52 0.40 -4.19
N LYS A 119 13.30 1.24 -3.53
CA LYS A 119 14.48 0.78 -2.76
C LYS A 119 14.09 -0.22 -1.66
N ARG A 120 12.98 0.00 -0.96
CA ARG A 120 12.48 -0.93 0.07
C ARG A 120 11.98 -2.25 -0.53
N ILE A 121 11.33 -2.21 -1.69
CA ILE A 121 10.92 -3.43 -2.40
C ILE A 121 12.16 -4.22 -2.87
N GLU A 122 13.22 -3.54 -3.33
CA GLU A 122 14.45 -4.16 -3.83
C GLU A 122 15.38 -4.65 -2.72
N SER A 123 15.52 -3.88 -1.63
CA SER A 123 16.44 -4.24 -0.53
C SER A 123 16.01 -5.54 0.14
N GLY A 124 14.74 -5.93 -0.03
CA GLY A 124 14.24 -7.14 0.59
C GLY A 124 14.65 -7.20 2.05
N GLU A 125 14.64 -6.07 2.77
CA GLU A 125 14.99 -6.04 4.19
C GLU A 125 14.07 -6.99 4.95
N ARG A 126 14.43 -8.26 4.78
CA ARG A 126 13.93 -9.35 5.62
C ARG A 126 14.64 -9.23 6.95
N GLU A 127 14.16 -8.35 7.79
CA GLU A 127 14.47 -8.55 9.18
C GLU A 127 14.04 -9.96 9.56
N VAL A 128 14.99 -10.74 10.07
CA VAL A 128 14.71 -12.10 10.56
C VAL A 128 13.95 -11.94 11.86
N PHE A 129 12.63 -11.82 11.74
CA PHE A 129 11.76 -11.80 12.91
C PHE A 129 11.68 -13.19 13.54
N PRO A 130 11.61 -13.28 14.89
CA PRO A 130 11.36 -14.54 15.56
C PRO A 130 10.04 -15.10 15.01
N LYS A 131 10.05 -16.39 14.70
CA LYS A 131 8.94 -17.12 14.09
C LYS A 131 7.65 -16.97 14.89
N SER A 132 6.87 -15.96 14.60
CA SER A 132 5.46 -16.04 14.91
C SER A 132 4.85 -17.05 13.93
N ALA A 133 4.31 -18.14 14.43
CA ALA A 133 3.67 -19.17 13.61
C ALA A 133 2.44 -18.65 12.84
N ARG A 134 2.05 -17.40 13.08
CA ARG A 134 0.84 -16.76 12.54
C ARG A 134 1.08 -15.88 11.31
N LEU A 135 2.32 -15.46 11.01
CA LEU A 135 2.63 -14.66 9.83
C LEU A 135 3.22 -15.52 8.71
N VAL A 136 2.62 -15.47 7.55
CA VAL A 136 3.05 -16.17 6.34
C VAL A 136 3.58 -15.15 5.35
N GLU A 137 4.91 -14.96 5.33
CA GLU A 137 5.58 -13.90 4.55
C GLU A 137 5.37 -14.07 3.04
N GLU A 138 5.49 -15.30 2.51
CA GLU A 138 5.38 -15.54 1.07
C GLU A 138 4.01 -15.14 0.50
N ARG A 139 2.98 -15.08 1.34
CA ARG A 139 1.60 -14.81 0.93
C ARG A 139 1.01 -13.55 1.54
N HIS A 140 1.80 -12.78 2.31
CA HIS A 140 1.33 -11.64 3.11
C HIS A 140 0.04 -12.01 3.87
N ALA A 141 0.09 -13.09 4.62
CA ALA A 141 -1.07 -13.61 5.31
C ALA A 141 -0.85 -13.79 6.81
N PHE A 142 -1.93 -13.76 7.55
CA PHE A 142 -1.99 -14.04 8.98
C PHE A 142 -2.82 -15.31 9.20
N ILE A 143 -2.36 -16.21 10.05
CA ILE A 143 -3.14 -17.36 10.46
C ILE A 143 -3.89 -16.99 11.74
N SER A 144 -5.21 -16.97 11.66
CA SER A 144 -6.10 -16.65 12.77
C SER A 144 -6.15 -17.78 13.81
N ASP A 145 -6.75 -17.53 14.97
CA ASP A 145 -6.86 -18.50 16.06
C ASP A 145 -7.61 -19.78 15.67
N ASN A 146 -8.52 -19.70 14.71
CA ASN A 146 -9.26 -20.83 14.15
C ASN A 146 -8.51 -21.57 13.01
N GLY A 147 -7.26 -21.16 12.69
CA GLY A 147 -6.45 -21.75 11.65
C GLY A 147 -6.74 -21.26 10.23
N GLU A 148 -7.61 -20.26 10.07
CA GLU A 148 -7.89 -19.69 8.76
C GLU A 148 -6.79 -18.72 8.31
N GLU A 149 -6.46 -18.79 7.01
CA GLU A 149 -5.49 -17.89 6.39
C GLU A 149 -6.19 -16.58 5.95
N VAL A 150 -5.81 -15.48 6.56
CA VAL A 150 -6.32 -14.14 6.29
C VAL A 150 -5.29 -13.36 5.48
N ARG A 151 -5.61 -12.99 4.24
CA ARG A 151 -4.73 -12.20 3.38
C ARG A 151 -4.75 -10.73 3.77
N LEU A 152 -3.56 -10.13 3.83
CA LEU A 152 -3.35 -8.74 4.20
C LEU A 152 -2.82 -7.95 2.98
N ALA A 153 -3.17 -6.66 2.89
CA ALA A 153 -2.50 -5.75 1.99
C ALA A 153 -1.04 -5.55 2.45
N VAL A 154 -0.17 -5.11 1.54
CA VAL A 154 1.28 -4.99 1.83
C VAL A 154 1.52 -4.18 3.11
N LYS A 155 0.90 -3.00 3.23
CA LYS A 155 1.09 -2.14 4.41
C LYS A 155 0.48 -2.69 5.68
N GLU A 156 -0.65 -3.36 5.60
CA GLU A 156 -1.24 -4.09 6.74
C GLU A 156 -0.29 -5.17 7.24
N PHE A 157 0.31 -5.92 6.31
CA PHE A 157 1.27 -6.96 6.65
C PHE A 157 2.54 -6.39 7.28
N GLU A 158 3.11 -5.31 6.71
CA GLU A 158 4.30 -4.64 7.26
C GLU A 158 4.05 -4.07 8.67
N ILE A 159 2.90 -3.43 8.89
CA ILE A 159 2.50 -2.96 10.23
C ILE A 159 2.41 -4.14 11.20
N LEU A 160 1.66 -5.18 10.82
CA LEU A 160 1.47 -6.33 11.70
C LEU A 160 2.80 -7.01 12.01
N ARG A 161 3.67 -7.18 11.00
CA ARG A 161 5.01 -7.73 11.15
C ARG A 161 5.84 -6.93 12.14
N LEU A 162 5.80 -5.61 12.05
CA LEU A 162 6.50 -4.73 13.00
C LEU A 162 5.97 -4.90 14.42
N LEU A 163 4.65 -4.91 14.60
CA LEU A 163 4.04 -5.10 15.91
C LEU A 163 4.34 -6.48 16.51
N PHE A 164 4.56 -7.49 15.68
CA PHE A 164 4.98 -8.83 16.08
C PHE A 164 6.47 -8.93 16.47
N SER A 165 7.32 -8.00 15.99
CA SER A 165 8.78 -8.11 16.18
C SER A 165 9.22 -8.04 17.63
N GLU A 166 8.50 -7.26 18.43
CA GLU A 166 8.82 -7.04 19.83
C GLU A 166 7.54 -6.91 20.67
N SER A 167 7.55 -7.47 21.88
CA SER A 167 6.43 -7.35 22.84
C SER A 167 6.46 -5.99 23.54
N ARG A 168 6.34 -4.90 22.79
CA ARG A 168 6.30 -3.52 23.31
C ARG A 168 5.27 -2.66 22.58
N VAL A 169 5.08 -1.47 23.09
CA VAL A 169 4.32 -0.43 22.39
C VAL A 169 5.23 0.26 21.37
N PHE A 170 4.83 0.27 20.11
CA PHE A 170 5.45 1.07 19.06
C PHE A 170 4.74 2.40 18.96
N THR A 171 5.51 3.49 18.92
CA THR A 171 4.94 4.82 18.71
C THR A 171 4.45 4.96 17.27
N ARG A 172 3.56 5.94 17.04
CA ARG A 172 3.09 6.24 15.69
C ARG A 172 4.24 6.59 14.75
N GLU A 173 5.22 7.36 15.22
CA GLU A 173 6.40 7.76 14.46
C GLU A 173 7.25 6.55 14.10
N GLU A 174 7.56 5.67 15.05
CA GLU A 174 8.29 4.42 14.76
C GLU A 174 7.61 3.56 13.71
N ILE A 175 6.27 3.43 13.76
CA ILE A 175 5.52 2.66 12.77
C ILE A 175 5.58 3.35 11.40
N PHE A 176 5.43 4.67 11.36
CA PHE A 176 5.54 5.43 10.11
C PHE A 176 6.92 5.29 9.48
N ASP A 177 7.97 5.50 10.25
CA ASP A 177 9.35 5.41 9.77
C ASP A 177 9.68 4.01 9.25
N ALA A 178 9.27 2.98 9.97
CA ALA A 178 9.52 1.59 9.59
C ALA A 178 8.73 1.16 8.34
N VAL A 179 7.47 1.60 8.21
CA VAL A 179 6.56 1.11 7.16
C VAL A 179 6.54 2.01 5.92
N TRP A 180 6.68 3.33 6.08
CA TRP A 180 6.67 4.29 4.96
C TRP A 180 8.02 4.98 4.74
N GLY A 181 8.91 5.00 5.74
CA GLY A 181 10.23 5.68 5.72
C GLY A 181 10.17 7.07 6.32
N ALA A 182 11.28 7.47 6.96
CA ALA A 182 11.41 8.72 7.71
C ALA A 182 11.17 10.00 6.90
N ASP A 183 11.35 9.95 5.57
CA ASP A 183 11.18 11.11 4.68
C ASP A 183 9.75 11.24 4.13
N VAL A 184 8.83 10.35 4.50
CA VAL A 184 7.47 10.33 3.97
C VAL A 184 6.53 11.07 4.89
N VAL A 185 6.05 12.24 4.47
CA VAL A 185 4.98 12.94 5.17
C VAL A 185 3.64 12.27 4.82
N VAL A 186 3.22 11.34 5.66
CA VAL A 186 1.91 10.69 5.57
C VAL A 186 0.98 11.32 6.60
N GLY A 187 -0.29 11.51 6.25
CA GLY A 187 -1.28 12.05 7.19
C GLY A 187 -1.40 11.13 8.43
N SER A 188 -1.49 11.72 9.60
CA SER A 188 -1.57 10.97 10.88
C SER A 188 -2.71 9.94 10.94
N ARG A 189 -3.75 10.09 10.11
CA ARG A 189 -4.90 9.18 10.02
C ARG A 189 -4.66 7.94 9.16
N THR A 190 -3.66 7.94 8.28
CA THR A 190 -3.33 6.77 7.44
C THR A 190 -3.11 5.52 8.27
N LEU A 191 -2.34 5.63 9.36
CA LEU A 191 -2.08 4.51 10.26
C LEU A 191 -3.35 4.00 10.96
N ASP A 192 -4.25 4.91 11.38
CA ASP A 192 -5.48 4.53 12.07
C ASP A 192 -6.40 3.72 11.16
N VAL A 193 -6.46 4.04 9.87
CA VAL A 193 -7.23 3.29 8.89
C VAL A 193 -6.65 1.88 8.70
N HIS A 194 -5.34 1.75 8.52
CA HIS A 194 -4.71 0.43 8.42
C HIS A 194 -4.88 -0.41 9.70
N ILE A 195 -4.76 0.18 10.87
CA ILE A 195 -5.02 -0.51 12.15
C ILE A 195 -6.48 -0.95 12.25
N ARG A 196 -7.45 -0.12 11.82
CA ARG A 196 -8.86 -0.50 11.77
C ARG A 196 -9.09 -1.68 10.84
N HIS A 197 -8.50 -1.66 9.63
CA HIS A 197 -8.62 -2.77 8.68
C HIS A 197 -7.97 -4.05 9.22
N LEU A 198 -6.79 -3.95 9.82
CA LEU A 198 -6.16 -5.08 10.48
C LEU A 198 -7.10 -5.70 11.50
N ARG A 199 -7.67 -4.90 12.41
CA ARG A 199 -8.62 -5.38 13.41
C ARG A 199 -9.82 -6.09 12.80
N THR A 200 -10.38 -5.52 11.73
CA THR A 200 -11.51 -6.15 11.01
C THR A 200 -11.13 -7.52 10.44
N LYS A 201 -9.88 -7.68 9.99
CA LYS A 201 -9.40 -8.91 9.36
C LYS A 201 -8.91 -9.96 10.34
N ILE A 202 -8.15 -9.54 11.37
CA ILE A 202 -7.49 -10.48 12.30
C ILE A 202 -8.18 -10.57 13.67
N GLY A 203 -9.16 -9.71 13.93
CA GLY A 203 -9.85 -9.59 15.22
C GLY A 203 -9.40 -8.38 16.04
N ASP A 204 -10.34 -7.77 16.77
CA ASP A 204 -10.10 -6.54 17.54
C ASP A 204 -9.13 -6.73 18.72
N ASN A 205 -9.00 -7.95 19.20
CA ASN A 205 -8.23 -8.27 20.41
C ASN A 205 -6.71 -8.28 20.20
N HIS A 206 -6.26 -8.45 18.94
CA HIS A 206 -4.83 -8.63 18.63
C HIS A 206 -4.02 -7.33 18.60
N ILE A 207 -4.66 -6.18 18.47
CA ILE A 207 -3.95 -4.90 18.43
C ILE A 207 -4.50 -3.96 19.49
N SER A 208 -3.69 -3.67 20.51
CA SER A 208 -4.02 -2.70 21.55
C SER A 208 -3.62 -1.29 21.16
N THR A 209 -4.49 -0.32 21.51
CA THR A 209 -4.22 1.12 21.35
C THR A 209 -3.82 1.73 22.69
N TYR A 210 -2.68 2.37 22.72
CA TYR A 210 -2.24 3.21 23.84
C TYR A 210 -2.44 4.68 23.46
N LYS A 211 -3.51 5.27 23.99
CA LYS A 211 -3.96 6.61 23.58
C LYS A 211 -2.84 7.65 23.75
N GLY A 212 -2.52 8.36 22.65
CA GLY A 212 -1.45 9.37 22.63
C GLY A 212 -0.03 8.79 22.54
N VAL A 213 0.15 7.46 22.52
CA VAL A 213 1.45 6.79 22.42
C VAL A 213 1.55 6.00 21.12
N GLY A 214 0.78 4.93 20.96
CA GLY A 214 0.91 4.07 19.80
C GLY A 214 0.12 2.77 19.91
N PHE A 215 0.70 1.70 19.35
CA PHE A 215 0.05 0.40 19.24
C PHE A 215 1.00 -0.74 19.67
N SER A 216 0.43 -1.85 20.12
CA SER A 216 1.16 -3.11 20.34
C SER A 216 0.33 -4.30 19.88
N TYR A 217 1.00 -5.39 19.52
CA TYR A 217 0.35 -6.68 19.34
C TYR A 217 0.10 -7.33 20.70
N GLN A 218 -1.01 -8.05 20.81
CA GLN A 218 -1.35 -8.91 21.94
C GLN A 218 -1.80 -10.28 21.42
N ASP A 219 -1.30 -11.36 22.06
CA ASP A 219 -1.73 -12.74 21.82
C ASP A 219 -3.11 -13.02 22.41
#